data_8154ab42fcfee72467b4a0a3775bce57
#
_entry.id   8154ab42fcfee72467b4a0a3775bce57
#
_cell.length_a   1.000
_cell.length_b   1.000
_cell.length_c   1.000
_cell.angle_alpha   90.00
_cell.angle_beta   90.00
_cell.angle_gamma   90.00
#
_symmetry.space_group_name_H-M   'P 1'
#
loop_
_entity.id
_entity.type
_entity.pdbx_description
1 polymer ?
#
loop_
_entity_poly.entity_id
_entity_poly.type
_entity_poly.pdbx_seq_one_letter_code
_entity_poly.pdbx_strand_id
1 'polypeptide(L)'
;MLLLIQYTILFASILILVALGGCFSERSGVINLGLEGIMVMGAMGGALTMRFLPADIPAILMIVSVMLMSILTGLIYSALLGVAAIHFKADQTIIGTALNMLGLAAATVIVKAINIAANPDDVSSNVQYVEEKKAFIVNIGGFEFNWFMLTTLIILVAAYITLYKTKFGLRLMACGEHPQAADSVGINVYKMRWAGVLISGALGGLGGIVYITAGVSEWKFEYGVAGFGFLALAVMIFGQWKPWKIALAALLFGFFRALSNVYFGFEFLVDLNIPSGIYNMLPYVISLIVLAFTSKHSRAPKAEGIPYDKGTR
;
A
#
# COMPACT_ATOMS: atom_id res chain seq x y z
N MET A 1 -0.94 -26.82 2.45
CA MET A 1 -0.84 -26.06 3.72
C MET A 1 0.31 -25.05 3.71
N LEU A 2 1.55 -25.44 3.41
CA LEU A 2 2.71 -24.51 3.38
C LEU A 2 2.49 -23.33 2.43
N LEU A 3 2.02 -23.59 1.23
CA LEU A 3 1.71 -22.57 0.21
C LEU A 3 0.66 -21.57 0.69
N LEU A 4 -0.38 -22.02 1.41
CA LEU A 4 -1.39 -21.13 1.98
C LEU A 4 -0.79 -20.18 3.03
N ILE A 5 0.08 -20.69 3.90
CA ILE A 5 0.78 -19.86 4.91
C ILE A 5 1.68 -18.83 4.23
N GLN A 6 2.44 -19.25 3.23
CA GLN A 6 3.34 -18.40 2.44
C GLN A 6 2.57 -17.23 1.79
N TYR A 7 1.50 -17.51 1.03
CA TYR A 7 0.69 -16.47 0.42
C TYR A 7 -0.05 -15.62 1.45
N THR A 8 -0.47 -16.20 2.57
CA THR A 8 -1.08 -15.42 3.67
C THR A 8 -0.13 -14.35 4.19
N ILE A 9 1.12 -14.71 4.49
CA ILE A 9 2.12 -13.77 4.98
C ILE A 9 2.46 -12.74 3.91
N LEU A 10 2.56 -13.15 2.65
CA LEU A 10 2.88 -12.26 1.53
C LEU A 10 1.78 -11.22 1.31
N PHE A 11 0.51 -11.63 1.21
CA PHE A 11 -0.61 -10.70 1.07
C PHE A 11 -0.83 -9.83 2.32
N ALA A 12 -0.65 -10.41 3.51
CA ALA A 12 -0.67 -9.62 4.74
C ALA A 12 0.43 -8.56 4.75
N SER A 13 1.63 -8.86 4.24
CA SER A 13 2.73 -7.89 4.13
C SER A 13 2.37 -6.70 3.25
N ILE A 14 1.72 -6.92 2.11
CA ILE A 14 1.23 -5.85 1.23
C ILE A 14 0.22 -4.98 1.99
N LEU A 15 -0.79 -5.61 2.59
CA LEU A 15 -1.85 -4.91 3.31
C LEU A 15 -1.32 -4.13 4.52
N ILE A 16 -0.33 -4.68 5.26
CA ILE A 16 0.31 -4.00 6.40
C ILE A 16 1.00 -2.72 5.93
N LEU A 17 1.83 -2.80 4.87
CA LEU A 17 2.57 -1.65 4.35
C LEU A 17 1.64 -0.52 3.93
N VAL A 18 0.64 -0.84 3.13
CA VAL A 18 -0.29 0.16 2.57
C VAL A 18 -1.20 0.71 3.66
N ALA A 19 -1.75 -0.14 4.53
CA ALA A 19 -2.59 0.28 5.65
C ALA A 19 -1.84 1.13 6.69
N LEU A 20 -0.57 0.83 6.96
CA LEU A 20 0.29 1.70 7.78
C LEU A 20 0.51 3.04 7.10
N GLY A 21 0.71 3.06 5.78
CA GLY A 21 0.77 4.29 5.00
C GLY A 21 -0.47 5.15 5.20
N GLY A 22 -1.67 4.59 4.97
CA GLY A 22 -2.94 5.25 5.27
C GLY A 22 -3.04 5.73 6.71
N CYS A 23 -2.62 4.91 7.67
CA CYS A 23 -2.63 5.22 9.09
C CYS A 23 -1.80 6.48 9.43
N PHE A 24 -0.59 6.64 8.86
CA PHE A 24 0.22 7.84 9.07
C PHE A 24 -0.45 9.09 8.50
N SER A 25 -1.03 9.00 7.31
CA SER A 25 -1.74 10.12 6.68
C SER A 25 -2.95 10.53 7.52
N GLU A 26 -3.84 9.60 7.85
CA GLU A 26 -5.09 9.90 8.55
C GLU A 26 -4.87 10.30 10.00
N ARG A 27 -3.86 9.71 10.68
CA ARG A 27 -3.41 10.16 12.00
C ARG A 27 -2.83 11.57 11.99
N SER A 28 -2.43 12.12 10.85
CA SER A 28 -2.04 13.52 10.70
C SER A 28 -3.21 14.47 10.41
N GLY A 29 -4.41 13.91 10.12
CA GLY A 29 -5.63 14.63 9.77
C GLY A 29 -5.87 14.75 8.26
N VAL A 30 -5.13 14.02 7.42
CA VAL A 30 -5.33 13.98 5.96
C VAL A 30 -5.79 12.62 5.51
N ILE A 31 -7.02 12.53 4.99
CA ILE A 31 -7.56 11.31 4.38
C ILE A 31 -6.74 10.96 3.13
N ASN A 32 -6.35 9.71 3.00
CA ASN A 32 -5.66 9.23 1.80
C ASN A 32 -6.42 8.09 1.11
N LEU A 33 -7.46 8.43 0.36
CA LEU A 33 -8.14 7.49 -0.53
C LEU A 33 -7.35 7.19 -1.80
N GLY A 34 -6.25 7.91 -2.06
CA GLY A 34 -5.39 7.74 -3.23
C GLY A 34 -4.38 6.58 -3.14
N LEU A 35 -4.49 5.72 -2.13
CA LEU A 35 -3.54 4.63 -1.90
C LEU A 35 -3.42 3.66 -3.07
N GLU A 36 -4.51 3.38 -3.79
CA GLU A 36 -4.51 2.54 -4.99
C GLU A 36 -3.58 3.13 -6.08
N GLY A 37 -3.75 4.41 -6.40
CA GLY A 37 -2.90 5.12 -7.37
C GLY A 37 -1.44 5.22 -6.94
N ILE A 38 -1.20 5.45 -5.64
CA ILE A 38 0.16 5.47 -5.07
C ILE A 38 0.84 4.10 -5.21
N MET A 39 0.11 3.00 -4.93
CA MET A 39 0.61 1.65 -5.14
C MET A 39 1.00 1.41 -6.60
N VAL A 40 0.13 1.77 -7.54
CA VAL A 40 0.38 1.60 -8.99
C VAL A 40 1.63 2.36 -9.42
N MET A 41 1.79 3.62 -9.00
CA MET A 41 2.96 4.42 -9.35
C MET A 41 4.24 3.88 -8.71
N GLY A 42 4.19 3.45 -7.44
CA GLY A 42 5.31 2.80 -6.77
C GLY A 42 5.69 1.47 -7.43
N ALA A 43 4.70 0.66 -7.81
CA ALA A 43 4.91 -0.57 -8.55
C ALA A 43 5.60 -0.31 -9.89
N MET A 44 5.15 0.72 -10.63
CA MET A 44 5.77 1.13 -11.90
C MET A 44 7.23 1.52 -11.71
N GLY A 45 7.54 2.36 -10.70
CA GLY A 45 8.91 2.76 -10.42
C GLY A 45 9.83 1.58 -10.13
N GLY A 46 9.37 0.65 -9.30
CA GLY A 46 10.12 -0.57 -8.98
C GLY A 46 10.27 -1.52 -10.17
N ALA A 47 9.20 -1.74 -10.96
CA ALA A 47 9.23 -2.60 -12.14
C ALA A 47 10.18 -2.06 -13.22
N LEU A 48 10.12 -0.75 -13.49
CA LEU A 48 11.05 -0.11 -14.43
C LEU A 48 12.50 -0.19 -13.94
N THR A 49 12.72 -0.10 -12.63
CA THR A 49 14.07 -0.29 -12.05
C THR A 49 14.59 -1.70 -12.32
N MET A 50 13.77 -2.74 -12.11
CA MET A 50 14.14 -4.11 -12.45
C MET A 50 14.46 -4.26 -13.94
N ARG A 51 13.67 -3.65 -14.82
CA ARG A 51 13.87 -3.72 -16.27
C ARG A 51 15.17 -3.05 -16.75
N PHE A 52 15.55 -1.92 -16.15
CA PHE A 52 16.72 -1.14 -16.61
C PHE A 52 18.03 -1.48 -15.91
N LEU A 53 17.97 -2.16 -14.77
CA LEU A 53 19.18 -2.63 -14.12
C LEU A 53 19.71 -3.91 -14.77
N PRO A 54 21.03 -4.07 -14.89
CA PRO A 54 21.61 -5.32 -15.38
C PRO A 54 21.24 -6.50 -14.48
N ALA A 55 20.93 -7.66 -15.08
CA ALA A 55 20.54 -8.85 -14.34
C ALA A 55 21.66 -9.49 -13.51
N ASP A 56 22.91 -9.15 -13.80
CA ASP A 56 24.13 -9.65 -13.15
C ASP A 56 24.55 -8.86 -11.89
N ILE A 57 23.82 -7.81 -11.51
CA ILE A 57 24.12 -7.06 -10.28
C ILE A 57 23.85 -7.91 -9.03
N PRO A 58 24.58 -7.66 -7.92
CA PRO A 58 24.33 -8.35 -6.64
C PRO A 58 22.87 -8.23 -6.20
N ALA A 59 22.29 -9.36 -5.77
CA ALA A 59 20.88 -9.41 -5.36
C ALA A 59 20.50 -8.34 -4.32
N ILE A 60 21.36 -8.06 -3.37
CA ILE A 60 21.13 -7.02 -2.36
C ILE A 60 21.01 -5.62 -2.98
N LEU A 61 21.81 -5.31 -4.02
CA LEU A 61 21.74 -4.03 -4.71
C LEU A 61 20.46 -3.91 -5.55
N MET A 62 20.03 -5.01 -6.20
CA MET A 62 18.73 -5.08 -6.89
C MET A 62 17.59 -4.79 -5.91
N ILE A 63 17.55 -5.50 -4.77
CA ILE A 63 16.51 -5.34 -3.74
C ILE A 63 16.45 -3.88 -3.27
N VAL A 64 17.59 -3.32 -2.86
CA VAL A 64 17.66 -1.95 -2.33
C VAL A 64 17.26 -0.93 -3.38
N SER A 65 17.73 -1.06 -4.62
CA SER A 65 17.41 -0.12 -5.69
C SER A 65 15.93 -0.13 -6.05
N VAL A 66 15.33 -1.30 -6.17
CA VAL A 66 13.89 -1.48 -6.45
C VAL A 66 13.04 -0.90 -5.33
N MET A 67 13.39 -1.18 -4.06
CA MET A 67 12.69 -0.62 -2.91
C MET A 67 12.79 0.91 -2.86
N LEU A 68 13.99 1.46 -3.06
CA LEU A 68 14.20 2.92 -3.04
C LEU A 68 13.43 3.62 -4.16
N MET A 69 13.42 3.07 -5.37
CA MET A 69 12.69 3.67 -6.49
C MET A 69 11.18 3.57 -6.31
N SER A 70 10.67 2.46 -5.76
CA SER A 70 9.24 2.34 -5.42
C SER A 70 8.81 3.33 -4.34
N ILE A 71 9.64 3.50 -3.30
CA ILE A 71 9.43 4.50 -2.26
C ILE A 71 9.46 5.92 -2.86
N LEU A 72 10.45 6.23 -3.68
CA LEU A 72 10.61 7.55 -4.27
C LEU A 72 9.44 7.93 -5.19
N THR A 73 9.03 7.03 -6.07
CA THR A 73 7.89 7.27 -6.98
C THR A 73 6.58 7.39 -6.22
N GLY A 74 6.34 6.55 -5.21
CA GLY A 74 5.17 6.67 -4.34
C GLY A 74 5.16 7.97 -3.54
N LEU A 75 6.31 8.40 -3.02
CA LEU A 75 6.49 9.66 -2.29
C LEU A 75 6.23 10.88 -3.19
N ILE A 76 6.83 10.91 -4.39
CA ILE A 76 6.61 11.99 -5.36
C ILE A 76 5.13 12.07 -5.76
N TYR A 77 4.51 10.92 -6.01
CA TYR A 77 3.12 10.87 -6.40
C TYR A 77 2.18 11.32 -5.28
N SER A 78 2.43 10.91 -4.05
CA SER A 78 1.64 11.33 -2.88
C SER A 78 1.78 12.83 -2.58
N ALA A 79 2.85 13.49 -3.03
CA ALA A 79 3.00 14.93 -2.89
C ALA A 79 1.88 15.70 -3.61
N LEU A 80 1.28 15.14 -4.68
CA LEU A 80 0.10 15.71 -5.32
C LEU A 80 -1.10 15.79 -4.37
N LEU A 81 -1.33 14.74 -3.58
CA LEU A 81 -2.33 14.75 -2.50
C LEU A 81 -2.00 15.84 -1.47
N GLY A 82 -0.73 15.92 -1.06
CA GLY A 82 -0.27 16.92 -0.09
C GLY A 82 -0.51 18.35 -0.57
N VAL A 83 -0.16 18.65 -1.82
CA VAL A 83 -0.40 19.99 -2.42
C VAL A 83 -1.89 20.29 -2.45
N ALA A 84 -2.70 19.39 -2.96
CA ALA A 84 -4.14 19.60 -3.14
C ALA A 84 -4.89 19.69 -1.79
N ALA A 85 -4.63 18.78 -0.86
CA ALA A 85 -5.33 18.70 0.43
C ALA A 85 -4.84 19.74 1.45
N ILE A 86 -3.53 20.02 1.49
CA ILE A 86 -2.95 20.84 2.53
C ILE A 86 -2.84 22.31 2.10
N HIS A 87 -2.41 22.59 0.86
CA HIS A 87 -2.26 23.97 0.37
C HIS A 87 -3.54 24.51 -0.25
N PHE A 88 -4.18 23.75 -1.15
CA PHE A 88 -5.40 24.19 -1.81
C PHE A 88 -6.66 23.92 -0.98
N LYS A 89 -6.55 23.20 0.15
CA LYS A 89 -7.67 22.86 1.04
C LYS A 89 -8.84 22.21 0.28
N ALA A 90 -8.55 21.50 -0.80
CA ALA A 90 -9.57 20.85 -1.63
C ALA A 90 -10.12 19.60 -0.93
N ASP A 91 -11.28 19.12 -1.37
CA ASP A 91 -11.90 17.91 -0.84
C ASP A 91 -11.00 16.69 -1.03
N GLN A 92 -10.61 16.08 0.08
CA GLN A 92 -9.61 15.01 0.10
C GLN A 92 -10.14 13.71 -0.52
N THR A 93 -11.45 13.49 -0.45
CA THR A 93 -12.11 12.32 -1.05
C THR A 93 -12.08 12.40 -2.57
N ILE A 94 -12.42 13.57 -3.11
CA ILE A 94 -12.41 13.83 -4.56
C ILE A 94 -10.97 13.71 -5.09
N ILE A 95 -10.00 14.34 -4.40
CA ILE A 95 -8.59 14.27 -4.79
C ILE A 95 -8.07 12.84 -4.77
N GLY A 96 -8.35 12.08 -3.69
CA GLY A 96 -7.92 10.69 -3.58
C GLY A 96 -8.44 9.82 -4.72
N THR A 97 -9.72 9.98 -5.06
CA THR A 97 -10.35 9.26 -6.18
C THR A 97 -9.72 9.65 -7.53
N ALA A 98 -9.50 10.95 -7.76
CA ALA A 98 -8.84 11.44 -8.97
C ALA A 98 -7.41 10.91 -9.10
N LEU A 99 -6.67 10.84 -7.99
CA LEU A 99 -5.31 10.27 -7.97
C LEU A 99 -5.31 8.77 -8.30
N ASN A 100 -6.31 8.01 -7.87
CA ASN A 100 -6.39 6.60 -8.26
C ASN A 100 -6.55 6.43 -9.77
N MET A 101 -7.41 7.23 -10.40
CA MET A 101 -7.59 7.22 -11.85
C MET A 101 -6.34 7.73 -12.58
N LEU A 102 -5.76 8.82 -12.11
CA LEU A 102 -4.53 9.38 -12.69
C LEU A 102 -3.36 8.42 -12.58
N GLY A 103 -3.17 7.75 -11.43
CA GLY A 103 -2.07 6.80 -11.22
C GLY A 103 -2.13 5.63 -12.17
N LEU A 104 -3.31 5.05 -12.36
CA LEU A 104 -3.52 3.96 -13.30
C LEU A 104 -3.24 4.40 -14.76
N ALA A 105 -3.82 5.51 -15.16
CA ALA A 105 -3.65 6.04 -16.52
C ALA A 105 -2.18 6.44 -16.78
N ALA A 106 -1.55 7.15 -15.86
CA ALA A 106 -0.17 7.61 -16.00
C ALA A 106 0.81 6.42 -16.09
N ALA A 107 0.69 5.43 -15.21
CA ALA A 107 1.55 4.25 -15.25
C ALA A 107 1.39 3.48 -16.57
N THR A 108 0.14 3.28 -17.01
CA THR A 108 -0.15 2.61 -18.30
C THR A 108 0.48 3.36 -19.47
N VAL A 109 0.30 4.69 -19.54
CA VAL A 109 0.82 5.50 -20.66
C VAL A 109 2.35 5.55 -20.64
N ILE A 110 2.96 5.73 -19.46
CA ILE A 110 4.43 5.80 -19.34
C ILE A 110 5.05 4.47 -19.79
N VAL A 111 4.53 3.34 -19.32
CA VAL A 111 5.06 2.02 -19.70
C VAL A 111 4.86 1.75 -21.19
N LYS A 112 3.69 2.05 -21.76
CA LYS A 112 3.46 1.95 -23.22
C LYS A 112 4.44 2.82 -24.01
N ALA A 113 4.67 4.05 -23.59
CA ALA A 113 5.62 4.94 -24.25
C ALA A 113 7.05 4.39 -24.23
N ILE A 114 7.48 3.80 -23.10
CA ILE A 114 8.79 3.15 -22.97
C ILE A 114 8.89 1.90 -23.87
N ASN A 115 7.82 1.09 -23.92
CA ASN A 115 7.79 -0.11 -24.76
C ASN A 115 7.85 0.25 -26.25
N ILE A 116 7.03 1.18 -26.70
CA ILE A 116 7.04 1.67 -28.10
C ILE A 116 8.40 2.28 -28.48
N ALA A 117 9.05 3.01 -27.56
CA ALA A 117 10.38 3.56 -27.80
C ALA A 117 11.47 2.46 -27.95
N ALA A 118 11.31 1.34 -27.27
CA ALA A 118 12.21 0.19 -27.38
C ALA A 118 11.88 -0.71 -28.58
N ASN A 119 10.60 -0.91 -28.88
CA ASN A 119 10.09 -1.67 -30.02
C ASN A 119 8.77 -1.03 -30.50
N PRO A 120 8.74 -0.40 -31.70
CA PRO A 120 7.54 0.26 -32.21
C PRO A 120 6.29 -0.63 -32.36
N ASP A 121 6.46 -1.96 -32.45
CA ASP A 121 5.37 -2.92 -32.53
C ASP A 121 4.79 -3.30 -31.16
N ASP A 122 5.48 -2.97 -30.06
CA ASP A 122 5.04 -3.28 -28.68
C ASP A 122 4.22 -2.11 -28.09
N VAL A 123 2.92 -2.15 -28.30
CA VAL A 123 1.95 -1.19 -27.73
C VAL A 123 1.41 -1.61 -26.35
N SER A 124 1.98 -2.64 -25.73
CA SER A 124 1.54 -3.14 -24.43
C SER A 124 2.01 -2.25 -23.27
N SER A 125 1.32 -2.35 -22.13
CA SER A 125 1.75 -1.77 -20.85
C SER A 125 2.47 -2.80 -19.96
N ASN A 126 3.06 -3.83 -20.58
CA ASN A 126 3.67 -4.95 -19.88
C ASN A 126 5.13 -4.66 -19.50
N VAL A 127 5.52 -5.04 -18.30
CA VAL A 127 6.92 -5.09 -17.84
C VAL A 127 7.22 -6.50 -17.38
N GLN A 128 8.27 -7.10 -17.95
CA GLN A 128 8.77 -8.42 -17.56
C GLN A 128 9.96 -8.26 -16.63
N TYR A 129 10.06 -9.12 -15.59
CA TYR A 129 11.11 -9.10 -14.56
C TYR A 129 11.37 -10.52 -13.99
N VAL A 130 11.45 -11.52 -14.88
CA VAL A 130 11.53 -12.96 -14.50
C VAL A 130 12.81 -13.26 -13.70
N GLU A 131 13.95 -12.81 -14.21
CA GLU A 131 15.26 -13.11 -13.60
C GLU A 131 15.49 -12.23 -12.36
N GLU A 132 15.14 -10.95 -12.45
CA GLU A 132 15.32 -9.96 -11.38
C GLU A 132 14.49 -10.32 -10.13
N LYS A 133 13.32 -10.91 -10.33
CA LYS A 133 12.46 -11.38 -9.25
C LYS A 133 13.12 -12.43 -8.37
N LYS A 134 14.00 -13.26 -8.92
CA LYS A 134 14.71 -14.30 -8.16
C LYS A 134 15.55 -13.72 -7.03
N ALA A 135 16.01 -12.47 -7.16
CA ALA A 135 16.75 -11.78 -6.12
C ALA A 135 15.95 -11.60 -4.81
N PHE A 136 14.63 -11.50 -4.90
CA PHE A 136 13.76 -11.27 -3.75
C PHE A 136 13.38 -12.52 -2.98
N ILE A 137 13.60 -13.71 -3.53
CA ILE A 137 13.10 -14.98 -3.00
C ILE A 137 14.26 -15.84 -2.53
N VAL A 138 14.18 -16.33 -1.29
CA VAL A 138 15.11 -17.30 -0.71
C VAL A 138 14.30 -18.54 -0.34
N ASN A 139 14.67 -19.69 -0.89
CA ASN A 139 14.00 -20.96 -0.57
C ASN A 139 14.63 -21.57 0.69
N ILE A 140 13.83 -21.72 1.75
CA ILE A 140 14.24 -22.30 3.04
C ILE A 140 13.34 -23.52 3.31
N GLY A 141 13.84 -24.70 3.00
CA GLY A 141 13.10 -25.95 3.30
C GLY A 141 11.73 -26.06 2.62
N GLY A 142 11.59 -25.55 1.39
CA GLY A 142 10.33 -25.55 0.63
C GLY A 142 9.43 -24.33 0.91
N PHE A 143 9.82 -23.46 1.85
CA PHE A 143 9.16 -22.17 2.06
C PHE A 143 9.92 -21.09 1.27
N GLU A 144 9.24 -20.40 0.36
CA GLU A 144 9.79 -19.28 -0.39
C GLU A 144 9.70 -18.02 0.47
N PHE A 145 10.78 -17.75 1.18
CA PHE A 145 10.90 -16.53 1.96
C PHE A 145 11.18 -15.34 1.03
N ASN A 146 10.33 -14.31 1.11
CA ASN A 146 10.52 -13.08 0.37
C ASN A 146 11.07 -11.98 1.31
N TRP A 147 12.14 -11.27 0.89
CA TRP A 147 12.74 -10.19 1.66
C TRP A 147 11.75 -9.08 2.04
N PHE A 148 10.69 -8.90 1.25
CA PHE A 148 9.62 -7.96 1.60
C PHE A 148 8.85 -8.34 2.86
N MET A 149 8.74 -9.63 3.20
CA MET A 149 8.12 -10.06 4.46
C MET A 149 8.92 -9.56 5.66
N LEU A 150 10.26 -9.67 5.60
CA LEU A 150 11.14 -9.14 6.65
C LEU A 150 11.08 -7.63 6.73
N THR A 151 11.14 -6.95 5.58
CA THR A 151 11.04 -5.49 5.51
C THR A 151 9.73 -4.99 6.12
N THR A 152 8.61 -5.67 5.85
CA THR A 152 7.31 -5.34 6.41
C THR A 152 7.29 -5.49 7.94
N LEU A 153 7.90 -6.54 8.47
CA LEU A 153 7.99 -6.73 9.91
C LEU A 153 8.81 -5.60 10.57
N ILE A 154 9.94 -5.24 9.98
CA ILE A 154 10.78 -4.13 10.46
C ILE A 154 9.98 -2.81 10.42
N ILE A 155 9.29 -2.53 9.32
CA ILE A 155 8.47 -1.33 9.16
C ILE A 155 7.30 -1.31 10.15
N LEU A 156 6.65 -2.44 10.41
CA LEU A 156 5.58 -2.54 11.39
C LEU A 156 6.07 -2.16 12.81
N VAL A 157 7.21 -2.69 13.23
CA VAL A 157 7.83 -2.37 14.51
C VAL A 157 8.26 -0.90 14.55
N ALA A 158 8.90 -0.42 13.48
CA ALA A 158 9.30 0.98 13.36
C ALA A 158 8.09 1.94 13.40
N ALA A 159 6.99 1.61 12.73
CA ALA A 159 5.75 2.39 12.75
C ALA A 159 5.14 2.46 14.17
N TYR A 160 5.12 1.32 14.88
CA TYR A 160 4.66 1.29 16.27
C TYR A 160 5.52 2.20 17.16
N ILE A 161 6.85 2.07 17.07
CA ILE A 161 7.78 2.91 17.85
C ILE A 161 7.61 4.37 17.48
N THR A 162 7.57 4.69 16.19
CA THR A 162 7.43 6.06 15.70
C THR A 162 6.16 6.71 16.21
N LEU A 163 5.01 6.07 16.09
CA LEU A 163 3.73 6.63 16.50
C LEU A 163 3.60 6.78 18.01
N TYR A 164 4.05 5.79 18.81
CA TYR A 164 3.73 5.75 20.23
C TYR A 164 4.91 6.06 21.18
N LYS A 165 6.14 6.00 20.68
CA LYS A 165 7.34 6.14 21.52
C LYS A 165 8.19 7.36 21.15
N THR A 166 7.83 8.09 20.07
CA THR A 166 8.59 9.28 19.65
C THR A 166 7.77 10.57 19.78
N LYS A 167 8.48 11.69 19.98
CA LYS A 167 7.88 13.03 19.99
C LYS A 167 7.21 13.36 18.64
N PHE A 168 7.75 12.83 17.53
CA PHE A 168 7.19 13.02 16.19
C PHE A 168 5.80 12.40 16.09
N GLY A 169 5.65 11.11 16.44
CA GLY A 169 4.36 10.42 16.35
C GLY A 169 3.29 11.04 17.26
N LEU A 170 3.66 11.44 18.48
CA LEU A 170 2.73 12.12 19.40
C LEU A 170 2.24 13.45 18.82
N ARG A 171 3.14 14.26 18.23
CA ARG A 171 2.79 15.52 17.56
C ARG A 171 1.92 15.29 16.33
N LEU A 172 2.24 14.28 15.53
CA LEU A 172 1.47 13.91 14.35
C LEU A 172 0.04 13.52 14.74
N MET A 173 -0.14 12.66 15.73
CA MET A 173 -1.47 12.28 16.24
C MET A 173 -2.23 13.45 16.85
N ALA A 174 -1.56 14.35 17.57
CA ALA A 174 -2.20 15.56 18.10
C ALA A 174 -2.77 16.46 16.99
N CYS A 175 -2.08 16.55 15.84
CA CYS A 175 -2.57 17.29 14.67
C CYS A 175 -3.81 16.64 14.02
N GLY A 176 -3.95 15.32 14.10
CA GLY A 176 -5.14 14.63 13.62
C GLY A 176 -6.34 14.67 14.58
N GLU A 177 -6.10 14.88 15.89
CA GLU A 177 -7.18 14.98 16.87
C GLU A 177 -7.68 16.43 17.04
N HIS A 178 -6.76 17.38 17.29
CA HIS A 178 -7.06 18.78 17.52
C HIS A 178 -5.96 19.69 16.96
N PRO A 179 -5.99 20.01 15.65
CA PRO A 179 -4.92 20.78 15.00
C PRO A 179 -4.76 22.19 15.59
N GLN A 180 -5.85 22.87 15.98
CA GLN A 180 -5.79 24.20 16.58
C GLN A 180 -5.08 24.16 17.95
N ALA A 181 -5.38 23.16 18.77
CA ALA A 181 -4.69 22.98 20.05
C ALA A 181 -3.22 22.60 19.85
N ALA A 182 -2.89 21.83 18.84
CA ALA A 182 -1.50 21.52 18.49
C ALA A 182 -0.72 22.78 18.06
N ASP A 183 -1.33 23.65 17.25
CA ASP A 183 -0.73 24.91 16.80
C ASP A 183 -0.51 25.88 17.98
N SER A 184 -1.45 25.96 18.94
CA SER A 184 -1.35 26.85 20.10
C SER A 184 -0.15 26.54 21.01
N VAL A 185 0.32 25.31 21.03
CA VAL A 185 1.55 24.87 21.75
C VAL A 185 2.79 24.86 20.87
N GLY A 186 2.74 25.48 19.68
CA GLY A 186 3.87 25.68 18.78
C GLY A 186 4.18 24.48 17.84
N ILE A 187 3.27 23.51 17.68
CA ILE A 187 3.43 22.43 16.72
C ILE A 187 3.01 22.92 15.34
N ASN A 188 3.91 22.81 14.36
CA ASN A 188 3.58 23.17 12.98
C ASN A 188 2.70 22.09 12.32
N VAL A 189 1.39 22.33 12.25
CA VAL A 189 0.39 21.40 11.72
C VAL A 189 0.64 21.08 10.24
N TYR A 190 1.01 22.07 9.43
CA TYR A 190 1.31 21.85 8.00
C TYR A 190 2.46 20.86 7.81
N LYS A 191 3.56 21.02 8.57
CA LYS A 191 4.70 20.10 8.50
C LYS A 191 4.33 18.69 8.92
N MET A 192 3.48 18.54 9.95
CA MET A 192 3.04 17.21 10.41
C MET A 192 2.12 16.53 9.39
N ARG A 193 1.19 17.26 8.79
CA ARG A 193 0.32 16.74 7.72
C ARG A 193 1.13 16.32 6.50
N TRP A 194 2.08 17.16 6.06
CA TRP A 194 3.00 16.81 4.98
C TRP A 194 3.80 15.54 5.28
N ALA A 195 4.35 15.42 6.47
CA ALA A 195 5.10 14.24 6.87
C ALA A 195 4.21 12.96 6.84
N GLY A 196 2.96 13.05 7.32
CA GLY A 196 2.01 11.94 7.26
C GLY A 196 1.72 11.49 5.83
N VAL A 197 1.45 12.43 4.92
CA VAL A 197 1.18 12.15 3.49
C VAL A 197 2.40 11.55 2.80
N LEU A 198 3.60 12.10 3.03
CA LEU A 198 4.83 11.60 2.40
C LEU A 198 5.20 10.19 2.89
N ILE A 199 5.06 9.92 4.20
CA ILE A 199 5.24 8.56 4.75
C ILE A 199 4.21 7.61 4.13
N SER A 200 2.96 8.06 3.97
CA SER A 200 1.91 7.27 3.31
C SER A 200 2.29 6.93 1.88
N GLY A 201 2.83 7.91 1.14
CA GLY A 201 3.33 7.70 -0.22
C GLY A 201 4.47 6.70 -0.31
N ALA A 202 5.44 6.80 0.60
CA ALA A 202 6.58 5.90 0.68
C ALA A 202 6.14 4.44 0.94
N LEU A 203 5.25 4.23 1.92
CA LEU A 203 4.76 2.90 2.29
C LEU A 203 3.78 2.33 1.27
N GLY A 204 2.91 3.17 0.68
CA GLY A 204 2.02 2.78 -0.40
C GLY A 204 2.79 2.35 -1.66
N GLY A 205 3.81 3.12 -2.03
CA GLY A 205 4.68 2.78 -3.16
C GLY A 205 5.42 1.46 -2.96
N LEU A 206 5.97 1.25 -1.75
CA LEU A 206 6.60 -0.02 -1.41
C LEU A 206 5.60 -1.18 -1.42
N GLY A 207 4.38 -0.99 -0.91
CA GLY A 207 3.31 -1.99 -1.00
C GLY A 207 2.95 -2.36 -2.43
N GLY A 208 3.02 -1.39 -3.35
CA GLY A 208 2.76 -1.59 -4.78
C GLY A 208 3.75 -2.56 -5.43
N ILE A 209 5.06 -2.39 -5.22
CA ILE A 209 6.06 -3.30 -5.79
C ILE A 209 5.97 -4.70 -5.17
N VAL A 210 5.68 -4.79 -3.87
CA VAL A 210 5.47 -6.09 -3.22
C VAL A 210 4.29 -6.81 -3.87
N TYR A 211 3.21 -6.09 -4.20
CA TYR A 211 2.03 -6.66 -4.85
C TYR A 211 2.34 -7.26 -6.21
N ILE A 212 2.97 -6.51 -7.12
CA ILE A 212 3.23 -7.00 -8.48
C ILE A 212 4.31 -8.08 -8.54
N THR A 213 5.21 -8.15 -7.56
CA THR A 213 6.22 -9.21 -7.46
C THR A 213 5.69 -10.47 -6.77
N ALA A 214 4.51 -10.41 -6.14
CA ALA A 214 3.90 -11.50 -5.40
C ALA A 214 3.34 -12.60 -6.34
N GLY A 215 4.17 -13.53 -6.74
CA GLY A 215 3.73 -14.71 -7.49
C GLY A 215 3.74 -14.60 -9.02
N VAL A 216 3.91 -13.40 -9.62
CA VAL A 216 3.97 -13.21 -11.07
C VAL A 216 5.34 -12.71 -11.52
N SER A 217 5.68 -12.94 -12.78
CA SER A 217 6.98 -12.58 -13.38
C SER A 217 6.88 -11.46 -14.41
N GLU A 218 5.67 -10.98 -14.64
CA GLU A 218 5.35 -9.87 -15.51
C GLU A 218 4.10 -9.16 -14.99
N TRP A 219 3.95 -7.88 -15.28
CA TRP A 219 2.78 -7.12 -14.89
C TRP A 219 2.31 -6.17 -16.00
N LYS A 220 1.01 -6.19 -16.27
CA LYS A 220 0.35 -5.24 -17.15
C LYS A 220 -0.28 -4.13 -16.33
N PHE A 221 0.21 -2.91 -16.49
CA PHE A 221 -0.22 -1.77 -15.69
C PHE A 221 -1.69 -1.37 -15.91
N GLU A 222 -2.32 -1.82 -17.00
CA GLU A 222 -3.77 -1.68 -17.24
C GLU A 222 -4.63 -2.34 -16.16
N TYR A 223 -4.10 -3.37 -15.47
CA TYR A 223 -4.83 -4.08 -14.40
C TYR A 223 -4.75 -3.39 -13.03
N GLY A 224 -3.92 -2.34 -12.90
CA GLY A 224 -3.70 -1.66 -11.62
C GLY A 224 -3.15 -2.60 -10.55
N VAL A 225 -3.62 -2.46 -9.32
CA VAL A 225 -3.32 -3.36 -8.19
C VAL A 225 -4.58 -4.02 -7.63
N ALA A 226 -5.57 -4.22 -8.48
CA ALA A 226 -6.79 -5.00 -8.23
C ALA A 226 -7.55 -4.61 -6.94
N GLY A 227 -7.57 -3.33 -6.57
CA GLY A 227 -8.29 -2.83 -5.40
C GLY A 227 -7.59 -3.08 -4.06
N PHE A 228 -6.31 -3.47 -4.06
CA PHE A 228 -5.57 -3.70 -2.80
C PHE A 228 -5.37 -2.42 -1.99
N GLY A 229 -5.32 -1.25 -2.60
CA GLY A 229 -5.31 0.03 -1.89
C GLY A 229 -6.60 0.26 -1.11
N PHE A 230 -7.76 -0.04 -1.69
CA PHE A 230 -9.05 0.03 -1.00
C PHE A 230 -9.18 -1.04 0.08
N LEU A 231 -8.70 -2.26 -0.18
CA LEU A 231 -8.67 -3.31 0.83
C LEU A 231 -7.79 -2.94 2.02
N ALA A 232 -6.67 -2.26 1.77
CA ALA A 232 -5.78 -1.76 2.82
C ALA A 232 -6.43 -0.66 3.67
N LEU A 233 -7.28 0.21 3.08
CA LEU A 233 -8.10 1.15 3.84
C LEU A 233 -9.06 0.41 4.78
N ALA A 234 -9.74 -0.63 4.29
CA ALA A 234 -10.62 -1.46 5.14
C ALA A 234 -9.82 -2.10 6.29
N VAL A 235 -8.63 -2.65 6.01
CA VAL A 235 -7.70 -3.21 7.01
C VAL A 235 -7.29 -2.16 8.06
N MET A 236 -7.02 -0.93 7.64
CA MET A 236 -6.66 0.17 8.53
C MET A 236 -7.82 0.57 9.45
N ILE A 237 -9.01 0.74 8.90
CA ILE A 237 -10.24 1.07 9.65
C ILE A 237 -10.53 -0.05 10.65
N PHE A 238 -10.46 -1.30 10.21
CA PHE A 238 -10.62 -2.48 11.06
C PHE A 238 -9.57 -2.56 12.16
N GLY A 239 -8.31 -2.24 11.83
CA GLY A 239 -7.22 -2.10 12.77
C GLY A 239 -7.31 -0.87 13.68
N GLN A 240 -8.34 -0.01 13.53
CA GLN A 240 -8.58 1.18 14.36
C GLN A 240 -7.38 2.13 14.39
N TRP A 241 -6.70 2.31 13.26
CA TRP A 241 -5.47 3.14 13.14
C TRP A 241 -4.37 2.75 14.15
N LYS A 242 -4.32 1.47 14.56
CA LYS A 242 -3.29 0.94 15.49
C LYS A 242 -2.42 -0.09 14.79
N PRO A 243 -1.09 0.10 14.66
CA PRO A 243 -0.21 -0.77 13.89
C PRO A 243 -0.36 -2.26 14.18
N TRP A 244 -0.40 -2.68 15.45
CA TRP A 244 -0.53 -4.08 15.79
C TRP A 244 -1.90 -4.68 15.45
N LYS A 245 -3.00 -3.87 15.55
CA LYS A 245 -4.33 -4.30 15.12
C LYS A 245 -4.44 -4.34 13.60
N ILE A 246 -3.80 -3.39 12.90
CA ILE A 246 -3.65 -3.41 11.44
C ILE A 246 -2.97 -4.71 11.00
N ALA A 247 -1.90 -5.14 11.69
CA ALA A 247 -1.23 -6.40 11.37
C ALA A 247 -2.15 -7.62 11.54
N LEU A 248 -2.93 -7.68 12.63
CA LEU A 248 -3.91 -8.76 12.84
C LEU A 248 -5.02 -8.76 11.77
N ALA A 249 -5.55 -7.58 11.45
CA ALA A 249 -6.53 -7.43 10.37
C ALA A 249 -5.94 -7.86 9.03
N ALA A 250 -4.73 -7.42 8.72
CA ALA A 250 -4.04 -7.77 7.47
C ALA A 250 -3.79 -9.29 7.35
N LEU A 251 -3.47 -9.98 8.45
CA LEU A 251 -3.36 -11.43 8.46
C LEU A 251 -4.69 -12.11 8.14
N LEU A 252 -5.80 -11.61 8.70
CA LEU A 252 -7.14 -12.13 8.42
C LEU A 252 -7.49 -11.96 6.93
N PHE A 253 -7.36 -10.76 6.39
CA PHE A 253 -7.69 -10.47 4.98
C PHE A 253 -6.69 -11.15 4.01
N GLY A 254 -5.41 -11.19 4.39
CA GLY A 254 -4.36 -11.90 3.66
C GLY A 254 -4.65 -13.39 3.57
N PHE A 255 -5.15 -14.02 4.65
CA PHE A 255 -5.58 -15.41 4.66
C PHE A 255 -6.69 -15.68 3.64
N PHE A 256 -7.75 -14.88 3.64
CA PHE A 256 -8.83 -15.08 2.67
C PHE A 256 -8.39 -14.82 1.22
N ARG A 257 -7.48 -13.87 1.02
CA ARG A 257 -6.87 -13.65 -0.30
C ARG A 257 -5.98 -14.81 -0.74
N ALA A 258 -5.18 -15.36 0.18
CA ALA A 258 -4.37 -16.54 -0.07
C ALA A 258 -5.24 -17.76 -0.39
N LEU A 259 -6.30 -17.97 0.38
CA LEU A 259 -7.26 -19.05 0.15
C LEU A 259 -7.88 -18.95 -1.25
N SER A 260 -8.27 -17.76 -1.67
CA SER A 260 -8.77 -17.48 -3.01
C SER A 260 -7.77 -17.88 -4.13
N ASN A 261 -6.46 -17.77 -3.89
CA ASN A 261 -5.44 -18.10 -4.87
C ASN A 261 -5.07 -19.60 -4.88
N VAL A 262 -5.23 -20.30 -3.75
CA VAL A 262 -4.77 -21.68 -3.60
C VAL A 262 -5.88 -22.68 -3.32
N TYR A 263 -7.17 -22.29 -3.45
CA TYR A 263 -8.33 -23.16 -3.15
C TYR A 263 -8.31 -24.47 -3.94
N PHE A 264 -7.77 -24.48 -5.15
CA PHE A 264 -7.65 -25.68 -6.00
C PHE A 264 -6.69 -26.73 -5.43
N GLY A 265 -5.85 -26.38 -4.46
CA GLY A 265 -5.00 -27.31 -3.71
C GLY A 265 -5.71 -28.01 -2.54
N PHE A 266 -7.01 -27.77 -2.34
CA PHE A 266 -7.82 -28.37 -1.29
C PHE A 266 -9.00 -29.12 -1.93
N GLU A 267 -8.94 -30.47 -1.96
CA GLU A 267 -9.97 -31.32 -2.57
C GLU A 267 -11.37 -30.96 -2.08
N PHE A 268 -11.54 -30.78 -0.77
CA PHE A 268 -12.82 -30.34 -0.17
C PHE A 268 -13.40 -29.07 -0.81
N LEU A 269 -12.57 -28.06 -1.13
CA LEU A 269 -13.05 -26.81 -1.74
C LEU A 269 -13.35 -27.00 -3.23
N VAL A 270 -12.62 -27.87 -3.92
CA VAL A 270 -12.87 -28.21 -5.31
C VAL A 270 -14.17 -29.00 -5.46
N ASP A 271 -14.43 -29.95 -4.55
CA ASP A 271 -15.63 -30.78 -4.57
C ASP A 271 -16.94 -29.98 -4.34
N LEU A 272 -16.84 -28.80 -3.72
CA LEU A 272 -17.98 -27.89 -3.58
C LEU A 272 -18.46 -27.31 -4.92
N ASN A 273 -17.67 -27.46 -5.99
CA ASN A 273 -18.00 -27.02 -7.36
C ASN A 273 -18.39 -25.51 -7.45
N ILE A 274 -17.82 -24.69 -6.56
CA ILE A 274 -18.09 -23.26 -6.51
C ILE A 274 -17.23 -22.56 -7.57
N PRO A 275 -17.80 -21.67 -8.41
CA PRO A 275 -17.04 -20.89 -9.39
C PRO A 275 -15.90 -20.11 -8.75
N SER A 276 -14.71 -20.07 -9.41
CA SER A 276 -13.51 -19.36 -8.92
C SER A 276 -13.75 -17.90 -8.58
N GLY A 277 -14.66 -17.24 -9.28
CA GLY A 277 -15.06 -15.85 -9.02
C GLY A 277 -15.57 -15.63 -7.61
N ILE A 278 -16.28 -16.62 -7.01
CA ILE A 278 -16.81 -16.50 -5.63
C ILE A 278 -15.65 -16.54 -4.63
N TYR A 279 -14.64 -17.38 -4.84
CA TYR A 279 -13.45 -17.39 -4.00
C TYR A 279 -12.70 -16.04 -4.07
N ASN A 280 -12.62 -15.41 -5.25
CA ASN A 280 -12.02 -14.10 -5.43
C ASN A 280 -12.78 -12.97 -4.72
N MET A 281 -14.09 -13.14 -4.47
CA MET A 281 -14.89 -12.18 -3.71
C MET A 281 -14.73 -12.31 -2.19
N LEU A 282 -14.21 -13.44 -1.67
CA LEU A 282 -14.12 -13.71 -0.22
C LEU A 282 -13.48 -12.56 0.58
N PRO A 283 -12.32 -11.99 0.21
CA PRO A 283 -11.72 -10.92 0.98
C PRO A 283 -12.64 -9.70 1.12
N TYR A 284 -13.36 -9.36 0.07
CA TYR A 284 -14.26 -8.20 0.04
C TYR A 284 -15.56 -8.46 0.81
N VAL A 285 -16.16 -9.64 0.65
CA VAL A 285 -17.35 -10.04 1.43
C VAL A 285 -17.04 -10.06 2.91
N ILE A 286 -15.91 -10.64 3.30
CA ILE A 286 -15.46 -10.67 4.69
C ILE A 286 -15.21 -9.26 5.21
N SER A 287 -14.64 -8.36 4.38
CA SER A 287 -14.45 -6.96 4.79
C SER A 287 -15.78 -6.30 5.14
N LEU A 288 -16.82 -6.51 4.35
CA LEU A 288 -18.14 -5.96 4.61
C LEU A 288 -18.75 -6.52 5.90
N ILE A 289 -18.69 -7.85 6.09
CA ILE A 289 -19.21 -8.52 7.29
C ILE A 289 -18.49 -7.97 8.53
N VAL A 290 -17.18 -7.92 8.49
CA VAL A 290 -16.36 -7.49 9.62
C VAL A 290 -16.59 -6.01 9.94
N LEU A 291 -16.70 -5.13 8.93
CA LEU A 291 -17.02 -3.72 9.11
C LEU A 291 -18.41 -3.54 9.72
N ALA A 292 -19.39 -4.33 9.34
CA ALA A 292 -20.73 -4.28 9.92
C ALA A 292 -20.73 -4.52 11.44
N PHE A 293 -19.88 -5.43 11.93
CA PHE A 293 -19.79 -5.74 13.36
C PHE A 293 -18.87 -4.78 14.14
N THR A 294 -17.86 -4.18 13.51
CA THR A 294 -16.83 -3.40 14.20
C THR A 294 -17.00 -1.88 14.07
N SER A 295 -17.84 -1.41 13.16
CA SER A 295 -18.03 0.02 12.87
C SER A 295 -18.39 0.86 14.11
N LYS A 296 -19.18 0.31 15.05
CA LYS A 296 -19.58 0.98 16.29
C LYS A 296 -18.42 1.34 17.23
N HIS A 297 -17.28 0.67 17.13
CA HIS A 297 -16.11 0.85 17.99
C HIS A 297 -14.95 1.50 17.27
N SER A 298 -15.08 1.78 15.97
CA SER A 298 -14.07 2.44 15.17
C SER A 298 -14.15 3.96 15.38
N ARG A 299 -13.04 4.57 15.83
CA ARG A 299 -12.94 6.02 15.99
C ARG A 299 -11.82 6.54 15.13
N ALA A 300 -12.18 7.16 14.02
CA ALA A 300 -11.27 7.92 13.19
C ALA A 300 -10.73 9.13 13.97
N PRO A 301 -9.55 9.68 13.61
CA PRO A 301 -9.06 10.95 14.17
C PRO A 301 -10.08 12.07 13.94
N LYS A 302 -10.32 12.92 14.96
CA LYS A 302 -11.42 13.91 14.93
C LYS A 302 -11.31 14.96 13.82
N ALA A 303 -10.08 15.35 13.47
CA ALA A 303 -9.83 16.36 12.43
C ALA A 303 -9.46 15.72 11.07
N GLU A 304 -9.70 14.43 10.91
CA GLU A 304 -9.52 13.72 9.66
C GLU A 304 -10.44 14.29 8.58
N GLY A 305 -9.88 14.57 7.41
CA GLY A 305 -10.64 15.13 6.29
C GLY A 305 -10.96 16.62 6.39
N ILE A 306 -10.72 17.24 7.55
CA ILE A 306 -11.02 18.65 7.77
C ILE A 306 -9.78 19.47 7.37
N PRO A 307 -9.91 20.40 6.39
CA PRO A 307 -8.83 21.32 6.06
C PRO A 307 -8.42 22.16 7.28
N TYR A 308 -7.12 22.27 7.52
CA TYR A 308 -6.62 23.13 8.60
C TYR A 308 -6.45 24.56 8.12
N ASP A 309 -7.02 25.50 8.86
CA ASP A 309 -6.81 26.93 8.66
C ASP A 309 -6.32 27.59 9.96
N LYS A 310 -5.18 28.26 9.87
CA LYS A 310 -4.61 28.98 11.01
C LYS A 310 -5.41 30.22 11.43
N GLY A 311 -6.20 30.76 10.51
CA GLY A 311 -7.03 31.94 10.72
C GLY A 311 -8.36 31.68 11.43
N THR A 312 -8.86 30.46 11.41
CA THR A 312 -10.10 30.09 12.12
C THR A 312 -9.77 29.66 13.55
N ARG A 313 -9.86 30.58 14.47
CA ARG A 313 -9.79 30.34 15.93
C ARG A 313 -11.18 30.34 16.53
#